data_69a1b55eecc91285e5652acb75b23828
#
_entry.id   69a1b55eecc91285e5652acb75b23828
#
_cell.length_a   1.000
_cell.length_b   1.000
_cell.length_c   1.000
_cell.angle_alpha   90.00
_cell.angle_beta   90.00
_cell.angle_gamma   90.00
#
_symmetry.space_group_name_H-M   'P 1'
#
loop_
_entity.id
_entity.type
_entity.pdbx_description
1 polymer ?
#
loop_
_entity_poly.entity_id
_entity_poly.type
_entity_poly.pdbx_seq_one_letter_code
_entity_poly.pdbx_strand_id
1 'polypeptide(L)'
;MCRFLRENGPWSQLVSLGNIELRELTPGTEIALSRHLHVTPVVVPHRDEFSDTVGFRVRGPARSLLYVPDIDKWERWDRRIEEEVARVDVALLDGTFFEPTEIPGRTQADIPHPLVGETASRLPAPLRGRVRFIHLNHTNRLLWEPQRLDDPSLRGLTLARDGEEIGL
;
A
#
# COMPACT_ATOMS: atom_id res chain seq x y z
N MET A 1 -10.85 -13.42 -8.43
CA MET A 1 -10.43 -12.76 -9.71
C MET A 1 -10.26 -13.76 -10.85
N CYS A 2 -9.47 -14.84 -10.74
CA CYS A 2 -9.22 -15.80 -11.84
C CYS A 2 -10.52 -16.40 -12.43
N ARG A 3 -11.47 -16.83 -11.58
CA ARG A 3 -12.77 -17.32 -12.04
C ARG A 3 -13.54 -16.26 -12.84
N PHE A 4 -13.59 -15.03 -12.36
CA PHE A 4 -14.25 -13.92 -13.07
C PHE A 4 -13.66 -13.73 -14.47
N LEU A 5 -12.33 -13.72 -14.61
CA LEU A 5 -11.65 -13.53 -15.88
C LEU A 5 -11.86 -14.70 -16.86
N ARG A 6 -12.06 -15.92 -16.36
CA ARG A 6 -12.30 -17.11 -17.18
C ARG A 6 -13.76 -17.23 -17.66
N GLU A 7 -14.71 -16.70 -16.88
CA GLU A 7 -16.16 -16.94 -17.09
C GLU A 7 -16.90 -15.73 -17.68
N ASN A 8 -16.28 -14.55 -17.71
CA ASN A 8 -16.96 -13.34 -18.18
C ASN A 8 -16.30 -12.75 -19.43
N GLY A 9 -17.12 -12.52 -20.46
CA GLY A 9 -16.70 -11.75 -21.62
C GLY A 9 -16.59 -10.24 -21.30
N PRO A 10 -15.65 -9.48 -21.97
CA PRO A 10 -14.72 -9.95 -23.00
C PRO A 10 -13.45 -10.61 -22.44
N TRP A 11 -13.26 -10.64 -21.10
CA TRP A 11 -12.05 -11.12 -20.44
C TRP A 11 -11.73 -12.59 -20.75
N SER A 12 -12.76 -13.43 -20.76
CA SER A 12 -12.61 -14.86 -21.08
C SER A 12 -12.06 -15.09 -22.48
N GLN A 13 -12.33 -14.22 -23.43
CA GLN A 13 -11.77 -14.28 -24.78
C GLN A 13 -10.24 -14.05 -24.76
N LEU A 14 -9.76 -13.10 -23.95
CA LEU A 14 -8.32 -12.85 -23.81
C LEU A 14 -7.58 -14.05 -23.22
N VAL A 15 -8.21 -14.73 -22.25
CA VAL A 15 -7.67 -15.98 -21.68
C VAL A 15 -7.68 -17.11 -22.70
N SER A 16 -8.80 -17.32 -23.41
CA SER A 16 -8.93 -18.42 -24.40
C SER A 16 -8.01 -18.26 -25.60
N LEU A 17 -7.71 -17.04 -26.00
CA LEU A 17 -6.78 -16.72 -27.10
C LEU A 17 -5.30 -16.70 -26.66
N GLY A 18 -5.03 -16.90 -25.38
CA GLY A 18 -3.67 -16.86 -24.84
C GLY A 18 -3.04 -15.47 -24.79
N ASN A 19 -3.84 -14.41 -24.89
CA ASN A 19 -3.36 -13.03 -24.75
C ASN A 19 -2.96 -12.71 -23.32
N ILE A 20 -3.59 -13.35 -22.32
CA ILE A 20 -3.24 -13.30 -20.92
C ILE A 20 -3.12 -14.70 -20.34
N GLU A 21 -2.13 -14.92 -19.50
CA GLU A 21 -1.95 -16.11 -18.68
C GLU A 21 -2.31 -15.77 -17.22
N LEU A 22 -3.21 -16.55 -16.62
CA LEU A 22 -3.61 -16.38 -15.23
C LEU A 22 -2.75 -17.26 -14.34
N ARG A 23 -2.01 -16.63 -13.43
CA ARG A 23 -1.20 -17.33 -12.41
C ARG A 23 -1.75 -16.97 -11.04
N GLU A 24 -2.18 -17.98 -10.31
CA GLU A 24 -2.64 -17.82 -8.94
C GLU A 24 -1.45 -17.62 -8.01
N LEU A 25 -1.58 -16.64 -7.12
CA LEU A 25 -0.54 -16.31 -6.15
C LEU A 25 -0.98 -16.79 -4.77
N THR A 26 -0.05 -17.37 -4.03
CA THR A 26 -0.28 -17.73 -2.62
C THR A 26 0.29 -16.61 -1.74
N PRO A 27 -0.53 -15.99 -0.87
CA PRO A 27 -0.05 -14.99 0.07
C PRO A 27 1.15 -15.49 0.89
N GLY A 28 2.14 -14.62 1.08
CA GLY A 28 3.36 -14.95 1.80
C GLY A 28 4.41 -15.75 1.00
N THR A 29 4.05 -16.26 -0.19
CA THR A 29 4.99 -17.01 -1.04
C THR A 29 5.69 -16.07 -2.02
N GLU A 30 7.02 -16.05 -1.99
CA GLU A 30 7.84 -15.26 -2.92
C GLU A 30 7.79 -15.84 -4.34
N ILE A 31 7.62 -14.98 -5.32
CA ILE A 31 7.54 -15.32 -6.74
C ILE A 31 8.61 -14.55 -7.49
N ALA A 32 9.41 -15.25 -8.30
CA ALA A 32 10.37 -14.63 -9.19
C ALA A 32 9.64 -14.09 -10.44
N LEU A 33 9.68 -12.78 -10.66
CA LEU A 33 9.25 -12.15 -11.90
C LEU A 33 10.38 -12.10 -12.93
N SER A 34 11.61 -12.05 -12.45
CA SER A 34 12.82 -12.18 -13.24
C SER A 34 13.94 -12.76 -12.36
N ARG A 35 15.14 -12.93 -12.92
CA ARG A 35 16.30 -13.36 -12.12
C ARG A 35 16.69 -12.39 -11.00
N HIS A 36 16.24 -11.14 -11.09
CA HIS A 36 16.61 -10.07 -10.14
C HIS A 36 15.43 -9.46 -9.40
N LEU A 37 14.20 -9.74 -9.81
CA LEU A 37 13.00 -9.14 -9.23
C LEU A 37 12.10 -10.23 -8.67
N HIS A 38 11.80 -10.10 -7.38
CA HIS A 38 10.94 -11.04 -6.66
C HIS A 38 9.81 -10.27 -5.97
N VAL A 39 8.64 -10.85 -5.92
CA VAL A 39 7.45 -10.26 -5.31
C VAL A 39 6.80 -11.24 -4.36
N THR A 40 6.41 -10.77 -3.19
CA THR A 40 5.66 -11.54 -2.21
C THR A 40 4.35 -10.83 -1.94
N PRO A 41 3.18 -11.41 -2.25
CA PRO A 41 1.89 -10.84 -1.89
C PRO A 41 1.69 -10.95 -0.38
N VAL A 42 1.18 -9.88 0.22
CA VAL A 42 0.91 -9.76 1.65
C VAL A 42 -0.56 -9.40 1.82
N VAL A 43 -1.34 -10.25 2.46
CA VAL A 43 -2.76 -9.94 2.74
C VAL A 43 -2.84 -8.74 3.68
N VAL A 44 -3.72 -7.82 3.35
CA VAL A 44 -4.04 -6.65 4.16
C VAL A 44 -5.56 -6.57 4.38
N PRO A 45 -6.03 -6.17 5.56
CA PRO A 45 -7.46 -6.02 5.81
C PRO A 45 -7.98 -4.81 5.02
N HIS A 46 -8.90 -5.03 4.12
CA HIS A 46 -9.64 -3.98 3.42
C HIS A 46 -10.74 -4.62 2.57
N ARG A 47 -12.01 -4.18 2.73
CA ARG A 47 -13.15 -4.48 1.85
C ARG A 47 -13.06 -5.82 1.11
N ASP A 48 -12.91 -6.91 1.86
CA ASP A 48 -12.66 -8.26 1.34
C ASP A 48 -13.95 -9.10 1.13
N GLU A 49 -15.10 -8.45 1.02
CA GLU A 49 -16.39 -9.10 0.83
C GLU A 49 -16.46 -9.97 -0.44
N PHE A 50 -15.64 -9.66 -1.45
CA PHE A 50 -15.65 -10.37 -2.74
C PHE A 50 -14.28 -10.94 -3.15
N SER A 51 -13.21 -10.43 -2.58
CA SER A 51 -11.84 -10.89 -2.90
C SER A 51 -10.86 -10.40 -1.85
N ASP A 52 -9.79 -11.15 -1.66
CA ASP A 52 -8.67 -10.72 -0.81
C ASP A 52 -8.08 -9.40 -1.32
N THR A 53 -7.73 -8.51 -0.39
CA THR A 53 -6.91 -7.34 -0.69
C THR A 53 -5.46 -7.64 -0.31
N VAL A 54 -4.53 -7.29 -1.19
CA VAL A 54 -3.11 -7.56 -1.00
C VAL A 54 -2.26 -6.32 -1.23
N GLY A 55 -1.27 -6.15 -0.37
CA GLY A 55 -0.07 -5.38 -0.66
C GLY A 55 1.03 -6.28 -1.22
N PHE A 56 2.17 -5.70 -1.51
CA PHE A 56 3.30 -6.45 -2.06
C PHE A 56 4.61 -6.05 -1.39
N ARG A 57 5.43 -7.05 -1.08
CA ARG A 57 6.84 -6.83 -0.83
C ARG A 57 7.60 -7.14 -2.10
N VAL A 58 8.40 -6.19 -2.56
CA VAL A 58 9.20 -6.32 -3.79
C VAL A 58 10.67 -6.32 -3.39
N ARG A 59 11.42 -7.30 -3.86
CA ARG A 59 12.86 -7.40 -3.64
C ARG A 59 13.59 -7.35 -4.97
N GLY A 60 14.40 -6.32 -5.13
CA GLY A 60 15.33 -6.16 -6.23
C GLY A 60 16.74 -6.64 -5.87
N PRO A 61 17.72 -6.39 -6.75
CA PRO A 61 19.11 -6.80 -6.53
C PRO A 61 19.82 -6.02 -5.44
N ALA A 62 19.43 -4.79 -5.16
CA ALA A 62 20.10 -3.90 -4.21
C ALA A 62 19.20 -3.44 -3.06
N ARG A 63 17.90 -3.28 -3.31
CA ARG A 63 16.94 -2.71 -2.36
C ARG A 63 15.61 -3.46 -2.40
N SER A 64 14.83 -3.22 -1.37
CA SER A 64 13.50 -3.79 -1.19
C SER A 64 12.45 -2.72 -0.94
N LEU A 65 11.22 -3.01 -1.33
CA LEU A 65 10.09 -2.10 -1.23
C LEU A 65 8.87 -2.82 -0.64
N LEU A 66 8.15 -2.15 0.24
CA LEU A 66 6.81 -2.54 0.68
C LEU A 66 5.79 -1.61 -0.01
N TYR A 67 4.76 -2.19 -0.62
CA TYR A 67 3.68 -1.48 -1.28
C TYR A 67 2.34 -1.87 -0.64
N VAL A 68 1.79 -0.98 0.15
CA VAL A 68 0.48 -1.12 0.81
C VAL A 68 -0.31 0.16 0.55
N PRO A 69 -0.90 0.31 -0.65
CA PRO A 69 -1.57 1.54 -1.06
C PRO A 69 -2.91 1.76 -0.38
N ASP A 70 -3.55 0.68 0.05
CA ASP A 70 -4.92 0.69 0.53
C ASP A 70 -5.10 -0.38 1.61
N ILE A 71 -5.43 0.03 2.81
CA ILE A 71 -5.57 -0.83 3.97
C ILE A 71 -6.58 -0.22 4.95
N ASP A 72 -7.30 -1.06 5.68
CA ASP A 72 -8.07 -0.63 6.85
C ASP A 72 -7.13 -0.22 8.01
N LYS A 73 -7.65 0.08 9.16
CA LYS A 73 -6.87 0.45 10.35
C LYS A 73 -5.76 -0.56 10.65
N TRP A 74 -4.59 -0.06 11.04
CA TRP A 74 -3.43 -0.92 11.39
C TRP A 74 -3.76 -1.95 12.48
N GLU A 75 -4.71 -1.66 13.38
CA GLU A 75 -5.16 -2.56 14.44
C GLU A 75 -5.88 -3.81 13.93
N ARG A 76 -6.40 -3.76 12.70
CA ARG A 76 -7.08 -4.88 12.05
C ARG A 76 -6.13 -5.81 11.32
N TRP A 77 -4.90 -5.35 11.09
CA TRP A 77 -3.88 -6.17 10.44
C TRP A 77 -3.25 -7.13 11.46
N ASP A 78 -3.06 -8.38 11.08
CA ASP A 78 -2.39 -9.42 11.88
C ASP A 78 -0.87 -9.21 11.98
N ARG A 79 -0.35 -8.11 11.37
CA ARG A 79 1.05 -7.72 11.37
C ARG A 79 1.24 -6.33 11.95
N ARG A 80 2.44 -6.05 12.36
CA ARG A 80 2.82 -4.73 12.87
C ARG A 80 3.51 -3.94 11.76
N ILE A 81 2.96 -2.77 11.43
CA ILE A 81 3.50 -1.93 10.35
C ILE A 81 4.96 -1.53 10.60
N GLU A 82 5.34 -1.25 11.82
CA GLU A 82 6.71 -0.92 12.18
C GLU A 82 7.68 -2.08 11.91
N GLU A 83 7.27 -3.32 12.08
CA GLU A 83 8.06 -4.49 11.76
C GLU A 83 8.18 -4.71 10.25
N GLU A 84 7.10 -4.50 9.52
CA GLU A 84 7.10 -4.62 8.05
C GLU A 84 7.96 -3.53 7.40
N VAL A 85 7.88 -2.28 7.88
CA VAL A 85 8.74 -1.18 7.41
C VAL A 85 10.22 -1.41 7.77
N ALA A 86 10.50 -2.02 8.93
CA ALA A 86 11.87 -2.33 9.31
C ALA A 86 12.57 -3.32 8.37
N ARG A 87 11.80 -4.15 7.64
CA ARG A 87 12.31 -5.20 6.73
C ARG A 87 12.62 -4.72 5.31
N VAL A 88 12.31 -3.45 4.99
CA VAL A 88 12.45 -2.91 3.63
C VAL A 88 13.20 -1.58 3.62
N ASP A 89 13.72 -1.20 2.46
CA ASP A 89 14.43 0.06 2.29
C ASP A 89 13.49 1.24 1.98
N VAL A 90 12.35 0.94 1.36
CA VAL A 90 11.31 1.92 1.03
C VAL A 90 9.94 1.31 1.34
N ALA A 91 9.02 2.10 1.86
CA ALA A 91 7.63 1.71 2.08
C ALA A 91 6.70 2.75 1.45
N LEU A 92 5.90 2.32 0.50
CA LEU A 92 4.81 3.10 -0.09
C LEU A 92 3.52 2.70 0.64
N LEU A 93 3.01 3.59 1.48
CA LEU A 93 1.92 3.29 2.40
C LEU A 93 0.68 4.14 2.11
N ASP A 94 -0.47 3.62 2.53
CA ASP A 94 -1.74 4.32 2.52
C ASP A 94 -1.64 5.68 3.22
N GLY A 95 -1.89 6.73 2.46
CA GLY A 95 -1.98 8.11 2.90
C GLY A 95 -3.32 8.73 2.56
N THR A 96 -4.39 7.93 2.43
CA THR A 96 -5.71 8.38 1.97
C THR A 96 -6.18 9.63 2.69
N PHE A 97 -6.03 9.69 4.01
CA PHE A 97 -6.44 10.83 4.82
C PHE A 97 -5.33 11.31 5.76
N PHE A 98 -5.19 12.63 5.84
CA PHE A 98 -4.28 13.28 6.78
C PHE A 98 -4.94 13.46 8.15
N GLU A 99 -6.19 13.95 8.15
CA GLU A 99 -6.95 14.24 9.37
C GLU A 99 -8.43 13.84 9.27
N PRO A 100 -9.12 13.59 10.40
CA PRO A 100 -10.51 13.10 10.40
C PRO A 100 -11.52 14.05 9.76
N THR A 101 -11.22 15.35 9.73
CA THR A 101 -12.11 16.41 9.24
C THR A 101 -12.22 16.47 7.71
N GLU A 102 -11.41 15.69 6.99
CA GLU A 102 -11.38 15.66 5.53
C GLU A 102 -12.63 15.02 4.90
N ILE A 103 -13.41 14.27 5.69
CA ILE A 103 -14.70 13.72 5.26
C ILE A 103 -15.82 14.31 6.14
N PRO A 104 -16.57 15.29 5.62
CA PRO A 104 -17.72 15.83 6.35
C PRO A 104 -18.75 14.74 6.70
N GLY A 105 -19.26 14.76 7.93
CA GLY A 105 -20.33 13.86 8.38
C GLY A 105 -19.90 12.43 8.71
N ARG A 106 -18.61 12.12 8.71
CA ARG A 106 -18.07 10.84 9.20
C ARG A 106 -17.24 11.01 10.46
N THR A 107 -17.27 10.02 11.32
CA THR A 107 -16.35 9.94 12.46
C THR A 107 -15.07 9.23 12.05
N GLN A 108 -14.01 9.41 12.83
CA GLN A 108 -12.73 8.70 12.59
C GLN A 108 -12.90 7.17 12.58
N ALA A 109 -13.84 6.65 13.36
CA ALA A 109 -14.15 5.21 13.41
C ALA A 109 -14.79 4.70 12.10
N ASP A 110 -15.46 5.57 11.36
CA ASP A 110 -16.14 5.24 10.10
C ASP A 110 -15.19 5.30 8.88
N ILE A 111 -13.96 5.75 9.08
CA ILE A 111 -12.96 5.89 8.02
C ILE A 111 -12.13 4.60 7.98
N PRO A 112 -12.27 3.77 6.93
CA PRO A 112 -11.58 2.48 6.84
C PRO A 112 -10.14 2.65 6.31
N HIS A 113 -9.42 3.66 6.78
CA HIS A 113 -8.02 3.92 6.45
C HIS A 113 -7.29 4.47 7.66
N PRO A 114 -6.00 4.16 7.84
CA PRO A 114 -5.21 4.82 8.86
C PRO A 114 -4.96 6.27 8.46
N LEU A 115 -5.00 7.17 9.43
CA LEU A 115 -4.55 8.54 9.21
C LEU A 115 -3.02 8.60 9.15
N VAL A 116 -2.48 9.60 8.45
CA VAL A 116 -1.03 9.86 8.41
C VAL A 116 -0.44 9.97 9.82
N GLY A 117 -1.13 10.67 10.75
CA GLY A 117 -0.71 10.78 12.14
C GLY A 117 -0.74 9.45 12.91
N GLU A 118 -1.71 8.56 12.62
CA GLU A 118 -1.77 7.22 13.22
C GLU A 118 -0.57 6.38 12.75
N THR A 119 -0.25 6.41 11.47
CA THR A 119 0.94 5.74 10.92
C THR A 119 2.23 6.29 11.53
N ALA A 120 2.34 7.62 11.65
CA ALA A 120 3.50 8.28 12.27
C ALA A 120 3.71 7.85 13.73
N SER A 121 2.62 7.71 14.50
CA SER A 121 2.68 7.35 15.91
C SER A 121 3.20 5.92 16.15
N ARG A 122 3.01 5.02 15.18
CA ARG A 122 3.49 3.64 15.25
C ARG A 122 4.94 3.48 14.83
N LEU A 123 5.44 4.40 14.01
CA LEU A 123 6.77 4.28 13.43
C LEU A 123 7.84 4.96 14.31
N PRO A 124 8.84 4.21 14.79
CA PRO A 124 10.05 4.79 15.38
C PRO A 124 10.71 5.79 14.42
N ALA A 125 11.26 6.87 14.94
CA ALA A 125 11.86 7.94 14.14
C ALA A 125 12.87 7.45 13.07
N PRO A 126 13.75 6.46 13.31
CA PRO A 126 14.67 5.96 12.30
C PRO A 126 14.01 5.28 11.09
N LEU A 127 12.76 4.79 11.23
CA LEU A 127 12.05 4.12 10.15
C LEU A 127 11.24 5.09 9.27
N ARG A 128 10.93 6.29 9.77
CA ARG A 128 10.08 7.25 9.07
C ARG A 128 10.64 7.68 7.72
N GLY A 129 11.96 7.81 7.60
CA GLY A 129 12.62 8.17 6.35
C GLY A 129 12.49 7.13 5.23
N ARG A 130 12.01 5.93 5.53
CA ARG A 130 11.69 4.89 4.54
C ARG A 130 10.30 5.05 3.94
N VAL A 131 9.41 5.80 4.61
CA VAL A 131 7.98 5.87 4.27
C VAL A 131 7.70 7.05 3.34
N ARG A 132 6.93 6.76 2.29
CA ARG A 132 6.31 7.71 1.40
C ARG A 132 4.83 7.38 1.30
N PHE A 133 3.99 8.35 1.58
CA PHE A 133 2.55 8.18 1.44
C PHE A 133 2.12 8.28 -0.02
N ILE A 134 1.18 7.41 -0.38
CA ILE A 134 0.53 7.31 -1.69
C ILE A 134 -0.98 7.21 -1.49
N HIS A 135 -1.75 7.09 -2.57
CA HIS A 135 -3.20 6.86 -2.53
C HIS A 135 -3.97 7.99 -1.81
N LEU A 136 -3.53 9.24 -1.95
CA LEU A 136 -4.18 10.37 -1.29
C LEU A 136 -5.56 10.63 -1.89
N ASN A 137 -6.57 10.75 -1.01
CA ASN A 137 -7.90 11.21 -1.46
C ASN A 137 -7.83 12.67 -1.92
N HIS A 138 -8.71 13.05 -2.85
CA HIS A 138 -8.77 14.43 -3.35
C HIS A 138 -9.07 15.48 -2.27
N THR A 139 -9.62 15.08 -1.10
CA THR A 139 -9.83 15.96 0.05
C THR A 139 -8.63 16.03 0.99
N ASN A 140 -7.60 15.19 0.77
CA ASN A 140 -6.44 15.15 1.65
C ASN A 140 -5.68 16.48 1.61
N ARG A 141 -5.52 17.09 2.78
CA ARG A 141 -4.87 18.41 2.90
C ARG A 141 -3.41 18.43 2.46
N LEU A 142 -2.72 17.30 2.51
CA LEU A 142 -1.32 17.22 2.06
C LEU A 142 -1.15 17.49 0.56
N LEU A 143 -2.22 17.37 -0.25
CA LEU A 143 -2.20 17.75 -1.66
C LEU A 143 -2.05 19.26 -1.86
N TRP A 144 -2.53 20.05 -0.92
CA TRP A 144 -2.58 21.50 -0.98
C TRP A 144 -1.62 22.16 0.00
N GLU A 145 -1.33 21.49 1.10
CA GLU A 145 -0.51 21.97 2.21
C GLU A 145 0.56 20.92 2.58
N PRO A 146 1.46 20.53 1.65
CA PRO A 146 2.45 19.47 1.90
C PRO A 146 3.44 19.83 3.03
N GLN A 147 3.61 21.13 3.33
CA GLN A 147 4.41 21.61 4.46
C GLN A 147 3.88 21.16 5.83
N ARG A 148 2.68 20.62 5.92
CA ARG A 148 2.19 20.01 7.17
C ARG A 148 3.02 18.81 7.62
N LEU A 149 3.75 18.16 6.70
CA LEU A 149 4.72 17.13 7.04
C LEU A 149 5.99 17.67 7.74
N ASP A 150 6.19 18.99 7.76
CA ASP A 150 7.28 19.62 8.51
C ASP A 150 7.02 19.63 10.03
N ASP A 151 5.82 19.26 10.48
CA ASP A 151 5.52 19.08 11.89
C ASP A 151 6.54 18.12 12.52
N PRO A 152 7.15 18.47 13.68
CA PRO A 152 8.13 17.63 14.34
C PRO A 152 7.65 16.19 14.62
N SER A 153 6.35 15.99 14.86
CA SER A 153 5.74 14.67 15.08
C SER A 153 5.74 13.79 13.83
N LEU A 154 5.84 14.40 12.63
CA LEU A 154 5.81 13.74 11.32
C LEU A 154 7.19 13.71 10.64
N ARG A 155 8.20 14.28 11.29
CA ARG A 155 9.54 14.40 10.72
C ARG A 155 10.06 13.08 10.13
N GLY A 156 10.53 13.16 8.89
CA GLY A 156 11.08 12.04 8.11
C GLY A 156 10.08 11.38 7.18
N LEU A 157 8.77 11.55 7.40
CA LEU A 157 7.74 11.07 6.48
C LEU A 157 7.67 11.97 5.24
N THR A 158 7.36 11.38 4.08
CA THR A 158 7.26 12.13 2.82
C THR A 158 6.07 11.65 1.99
N LEU A 159 5.73 12.39 0.95
CA LEU A 159 4.83 11.95 -0.12
C LEU A 159 5.63 11.39 -1.29
N ALA A 160 5.15 10.33 -1.91
CA ALA A 160 5.62 9.94 -3.23
C ALA A 160 5.19 10.98 -4.28
N ARG A 161 5.94 11.07 -5.37
CA ARG A 161 5.65 12.01 -6.46
C ARG A 161 5.37 11.24 -7.74
N ASP A 162 4.47 11.76 -8.56
CA ASP A 162 4.23 11.22 -9.88
C ASP A 162 5.51 11.26 -10.72
N GLY A 163 5.81 10.13 -11.36
CA GLY A 163 7.05 9.98 -12.14
C GLY A 163 8.31 9.74 -11.31
N GLU A 164 8.19 9.56 -9.99
CA GLU A 164 9.33 9.22 -9.16
C GLU A 164 9.82 7.81 -9.46
N GLU A 165 11.12 7.66 -9.70
CA GLU A 165 11.78 6.37 -9.92
C GLU A 165 12.43 5.89 -8.63
N ILE A 166 12.14 4.64 -8.25
CA ILE A 166 12.72 3.96 -7.09
C ILE A 166 13.58 2.79 -7.59
N GLY A 167 14.90 2.96 -7.52
CA GLY A 167 15.82 1.86 -7.82
C GLY A 167 15.73 0.76 -6.76
N LEU A 168 15.58 -0.50 -7.19
CA LEU A 168 15.52 -1.68 -6.34
C LEU A 168 16.74 -2.58 -6.48
#